data_b8c456e668b219bdefa493eb4514a47d
#
_entry.id   b8c456e668b219bdefa493eb4514a47d
#
_cell.length_a   1.000
_cell.length_b   1.000
_cell.length_c   1.000
_cell.angle_alpha   90.00
_cell.angle_beta   90.00
_cell.angle_gamma   90.00
#
_symmetry.space_group_name_H-M   'P 1'
#
loop_
_entity.id
_entity.type
_entity.pdbx_description
1 polymer ?
#
loop_
_entity_poly.entity_id
_entity_poly.type
_entity_poly.pdbx_seq_one_letter_code
_entity_poly.pdbx_strand_id
1 'polypeptide(L)'
;MFSGNLQQRGWIRAVLAVVVGAFILTGCMTRDPRLVEALKGIRVAEIQVESTPDVATGLPMINGKTPEEQVVIVENALRTVATRELRGYPGGSTPARLVITLQRADLASAQGRVLMGSNSSITGTVRLEDVGSGRLIAQNPRIYGENRGVKGGDLGGHLVAMAINAAMTKSQEGLAEKLATDFVKHVKTWLTPK
;
A
#
# COMPACT_ATOMS: atom_id res chain seq x y z
N MET A 1 61.33 17.14 28.70
CA MET A 1 60.09 17.09 29.48
C MET A 1 58.96 17.72 28.69
N PHE A 2 58.33 17.02 27.75
CA PHE A 2 57.06 17.37 27.14
C PHE A 2 56.52 16.15 26.40
N SER A 3 55.78 15.28 27.14
CA SER A 3 55.06 14.16 26.54
C SER A 3 53.74 14.04 27.29
N GLY A 4 52.73 14.76 26.83
CA GLY A 4 51.43 14.76 27.51
C GLY A 4 50.21 15.19 26.71
N ASN A 5 50.29 15.44 25.39
CA ASN A 5 49.18 16.06 24.70
C ASN A 5 48.60 15.27 23.50
N LEU A 6 49.10 14.09 23.20
CA LEU A 6 48.60 13.33 22.02
C LEU A 6 47.46 12.39 22.38
N GLN A 7 47.31 11.95 23.62
CA GLN A 7 46.29 11.00 24.05
C GLN A 7 44.91 11.65 24.28
N GLN A 8 44.88 12.92 24.69
CA GLN A 8 43.60 13.65 24.87
C GLN A 8 42.89 14.00 23.57
N ARG A 9 43.65 14.21 22.47
CA ARG A 9 43.06 14.54 21.16
C ARG A 9 42.35 13.35 20.50
N GLY A 10 42.75 12.14 20.80
CA GLY A 10 42.12 10.90 20.30
C GLY A 10 40.74 10.66 20.92
N TRP A 11 40.59 10.91 22.18
CA TRP A 11 39.33 10.68 22.92
C TRP A 11 38.25 11.67 22.53
N ILE A 12 38.59 12.94 22.33
CA ILE A 12 37.63 13.98 21.91
C ILE A 12 37.11 13.68 20.53
N ARG A 13 37.94 13.18 19.60
CA ARG A 13 37.48 12.79 18.24
C ARG A 13 36.58 11.56 18.26
N ALA A 14 36.85 10.59 19.13
CA ALA A 14 36.00 9.39 19.26
C ALA A 14 34.64 9.72 19.89
N VAL A 15 34.58 10.59 20.88
CA VAL A 15 33.32 11.03 21.52
C VAL A 15 32.50 11.86 20.55
N LEU A 16 33.13 12.75 19.74
CA LEU A 16 32.43 13.54 18.76
C LEU A 16 31.83 12.67 17.64
N ALA A 17 32.52 11.62 17.18
CA ALA A 17 32.03 10.68 16.19
C ALA A 17 30.82 9.86 16.70
N VAL A 18 30.81 9.49 17.97
CA VAL A 18 29.66 8.75 18.59
C VAL A 18 28.45 9.65 18.76
N VAL A 19 28.64 10.92 19.14
CA VAL A 19 27.53 11.89 19.28
C VAL A 19 26.91 12.23 17.93
N VAL A 20 27.70 12.42 16.86
CA VAL A 20 27.18 12.66 15.51
C VAL A 20 26.48 11.42 14.96
N GLY A 21 26.97 10.20 15.23
CA GLY A 21 26.32 8.95 14.84
C GLY A 21 24.98 8.70 15.54
N ALA A 22 24.81 9.14 16.79
CA ALA A 22 23.56 8.98 17.53
C ALA A 22 22.43 9.91 17.02
N PHE A 23 22.75 11.04 16.41
CA PHE A 23 21.75 11.94 15.84
C PHE A 23 21.18 11.50 14.49
N ILE A 24 21.86 10.56 13.80
CA ILE A 24 21.37 10.06 12.49
C ILE A 24 20.33 8.92 12.67
N LEU A 25 20.23 8.30 13.83
CA LEU A 25 19.31 7.17 14.10
C LEU A 25 17.94 7.58 14.66
N THR A 26 17.73 8.84 15.01
CA THR A 26 16.41 9.37 15.34
C THR A 26 15.69 9.94 14.11
N GLY A 27 15.78 9.26 13.00
CA GLY A 27 14.85 9.40 11.88
C GLY A 27 13.48 8.87 12.33
N CYS A 28 12.84 9.53 13.31
CA CYS A 28 11.40 9.44 13.46
C CYS A 28 10.83 9.69 12.07
N MET A 29 9.97 8.79 11.59
CA MET A 29 9.11 9.01 10.44
C MET A 29 8.18 10.20 10.75
N THR A 30 8.73 11.39 10.83
CA THR A 30 7.97 12.63 10.87
C THR A 30 7.36 12.76 9.49
N ARG A 31 6.06 12.57 9.42
CA ARG A 31 5.30 12.83 8.21
C ARG A 31 5.59 14.26 7.78
N ASP A 32 5.72 14.45 6.47
CA ASP A 32 5.96 15.76 5.89
C ASP A 32 4.88 16.75 6.40
N PRO A 33 5.26 17.80 7.16
CA PRO A 33 4.30 18.78 7.68
C PRO A 33 3.47 19.45 6.57
N ARG A 34 4.01 19.53 5.35
CA ARG A 34 3.30 20.05 4.18
C ARG A 34 2.17 19.13 3.77
N LEU A 35 2.36 17.80 3.88
CA LEU A 35 1.31 16.83 3.61
C LEU A 35 0.21 16.94 4.66
N VAL A 36 0.56 17.05 5.94
CA VAL A 36 -0.41 17.23 7.04
C VAL A 36 -1.27 18.47 6.78
N GLU A 37 -0.66 19.60 6.44
CA GLU A 37 -1.37 20.84 6.16
C GLU A 37 -2.22 20.74 4.88
N ALA A 38 -1.70 20.14 3.81
CA ALA A 38 -2.43 19.97 2.56
C ALA A 38 -3.68 19.08 2.72
N LEU A 39 -3.66 18.10 3.63
CA LEU A 39 -4.77 17.21 3.89
C LEU A 39 -5.76 17.74 4.95
N LYS A 40 -5.42 18.85 5.60
CA LYS A 40 -6.27 19.45 6.62
C LYS A 40 -7.56 20.00 6.02
N GLY A 41 -8.68 19.59 6.59
CA GLY A 41 -9.99 20.07 6.17
C GLY A 41 -10.51 19.48 4.85
N ILE A 42 -9.81 18.52 4.24
CA ILE A 42 -10.23 17.82 3.02
C ILE A 42 -11.35 16.81 3.32
N ARG A 43 -12.26 16.62 2.36
CA ARG A 43 -13.15 15.47 2.27
C ARG A 43 -13.16 14.92 0.84
N VAL A 44 -13.15 13.62 0.69
CA VAL A 44 -13.28 12.96 -0.60
C VAL A 44 -14.73 13.09 -1.08
N ALA A 45 -14.94 13.90 -2.13
CA ALA A 45 -16.26 14.11 -2.74
C ALA A 45 -16.46 13.19 -3.96
N GLU A 46 -15.41 12.99 -4.74
CA GLU A 46 -15.41 12.18 -5.95
C GLU A 46 -14.30 11.12 -5.87
N ILE A 47 -14.56 9.96 -6.51
CA ILE A 47 -13.60 8.86 -6.59
C ILE A 47 -13.52 8.41 -8.04
N GLN A 48 -12.30 8.41 -8.56
CA GLN A 48 -11.96 7.91 -9.89
C GLN A 48 -10.96 6.76 -9.74
N VAL A 49 -11.20 5.65 -10.44
CA VAL A 49 -10.29 4.52 -10.51
C VAL A 49 -9.97 4.28 -11.98
N GLU A 50 -8.72 4.28 -12.29
CA GLU A 50 -8.15 4.07 -13.62
C GLU A 50 -6.94 3.14 -13.54
N SER A 51 -6.50 2.58 -14.66
CA SER A 51 -5.28 1.78 -14.76
C SER A 51 -4.28 2.42 -15.72
N THR A 52 -2.99 2.12 -15.52
CA THR A 52 -1.97 2.44 -16.52
C THR A 52 -2.11 1.51 -17.73
N PRO A 53 -1.68 1.92 -18.94
CA PRO A 53 -1.74 1.06 -20.13
C PRO A 53 -0.90 -0.22 -20.00
N ASP A 54 0.14 -0.20 -19.17
CA ASP A 54 1.11 -1.25 -18.91
C ASP A 54 0.96 -1.88 -17.51
N VAL A 55 -0.27 -1.96 -17.02
CA VAL A 55 -0.56 -2.53 -15.71
C VAL A 55 0.03 -3.95 -15.60
N ALA A 56 0.86 -4.16 -14.56
CA ALA A 56 1.45 -5.47 -14.32
C ALA A 56 0.39 -6.42 -13.70
N THR A 57 0.15 -7.55 -14.35
CA THR A 57 -0.78 -8.59 -13.87
C THR A 57 -0.04 -9.85 -13.44
N GLY A 58 -0.72 -10.73 -12.71
CA GLY A 58 -0.24 -12.08 -12.45
C GLY A 58 -0.17 -12.91 -13.74
N LEU A 59 0.68 -13.93 -13.72
CA LEU A 59 0.73 -14.89 -14.83
C LEU A 59 -0.62 -15.58 -14.99
N PRO A 60 -1.16 -15.70 -16.23
CA PRO A 60 -2.35 -16.47 -16.48
C PRO A 60 -2.06 -17.95 -16.15
N MET A 61 -2.66 -18.43 -15.07
CA MET A 61 -2.62 -19.84 -14.70
C MET A 61 -3.77 -20.58 -15.37
N ILE A 62 -3.65 -21.92 -15.50
CA ILE A 62 -4.72 -22.76 -16.01
C ILE A 62 -6.03 -22.44 -15.25
N ASN A 63 -7.09 -22.12 -15.96
CA ASN A 63 -8.39 -21.63 -15.44
C ASN A 63 -8.35 -20.31 -14.65
N GLY A 64 -7.28 -19.51 -14.79
CA GLY A 64 -7.23 -18.15 -14.27
C GLY A 64 -7.88 -17.13 -15.22
N LYS A 65 -8.13 -15.94 -14.71
CA LYS A 65 -8.60 -14.80 -15.50
C LYS A 65 -7.48 -14.28 -16.41
N THR A 66 -7.85 -13.75 -17.57
CA THR A 66 -6.87 -13.05 -18.42
C THR A 66 -6.34 -11.80 -17.74
N PRO A 67 -5.19 -11.25 -18.18
CA PRO A 67 -4.68 -9.98 -17.66
C PRO A 67 -5.73 -8.87 -17.64
N GLU A 68 -6.47 -8.71 -18.72
CA GLU A 68 -7.50 -7.67 -18.88
C GLU A 68 -8.68 -7.89 -17.90
N GLU A 69 -9.13 -9.15 -17.75
CA GLU A 69 -10.16 -9.50 -16.78
C GLU A 69 -9.72 -9.24 -15.34
N GLN A 70 -8.45 -9.51 -14.99
CA GLN A 70 -7.91 -9.23 -13.67
C GLN A 70 -7.95 -7.72 -13.37
N VAL A 71 -7.55 -6.88 -14.33
CA VAL A 71 -7.60 -5.42 -14.19
C VAL A 71 -9.02 -4.95 -13.95
N VAL A 72 -9.97 -5.36 -14.79
CA VAL A 72 -11.39 -4.97 -14.67
C VAL A 72 -11.99 -5.37 -13.33
N ILE A 73 -11.72 -6.58 -12.86
CA ILE A 73 -12.23 -7.07 -11.57
C ILE A 73 -11.65 -6.23 -10.41
N VAL A 74 -10.34 -5.93 -10.44
CA VAL A 74 -9.69 -5.12 -9.41
C VAL A 74 -10.16 -3.67 -9.43
N GLU A 75 -10.31 -3.05 -10.60
CA GLU A 75 -10.86 -1.69 -10.72
C GLU A 75 -12.28 -1.59 -10.14
N ASN A 76 -13.14 -2.56 -10.47
CA ASN A 76 -14.50 -2.59 -9.95
C ASN A 76 -14.54 -2.78 -8.43
N ALA A 77 -13.70 -3.65 -7.89
CA ALA A 77 -13.56 -3.84 -6.45
C ALA A 77 -13.04 -2.57 -5.77
N LEU A 78 -11.99 -1.94 -6.30
CA LEU A 78 -11.46 -0.68 -5.78
C LEU A 78 -12.51 0.43 -5.81
N ARG A 79 -13.23 0.60 -6.92
CA ARG A 79 -14.29 1.61 -7.06
C ARG A 79 -15.38 1.40 -6.02
N THR A 80 -15.83 0.16 -5.84
CA THR A 80 -16.87 -0.20 -4.87
C THR A 80 -16.43 0.06 -3.44
N VAL A 81 -15.27 -0.49 -3.05
CA VAL A 81 -14.76 -0.38 -1.67
C VAL A 81 -14.36 1.07 -1.34
N ALA A 82 -13.66 1.75 -2.26
CA ALA A 82 -13.27 3.14 -2.05
C ALA A 82 -14.51 4.06 -1.91
N THR A 83 -15.53 3.86 -2.73
CA THR A 83 -16.78 4.64 -2.62
C THR A 83 -17.46 4.41 -1.28
N ARG A 84 -17.57 3.17 -0.83
CA ARG A 84 -18.16 2.81 0.46
C ARG A 84 -17.41 3.42 1.63
N GLU A 85 -16.08 3.35 1.60
CA GLU A 85 -15.23 3.62 2.75
C GLU A 85 -14.62 5.02 2.80
N LEU A 86 -14.48 5.69 1.65
CA LEU A 86 -13.75 6.96 1.56
C LEU A 86 -14.63 8.16 1.19
N ARG A 87 -15.83 7.96 0.61
CA ARG A 87 -16.71 9.09 0.31
C ARG A 87 -17.07 9.85 1.59
N GLY A 88 -16.80 11.14 1.61
CA GLY A 88 -16.97 12.00 2.78
C GLY A 88 -15.82 11.97 3.79
N TYR A 89 -14.87 11.04 3.66
CA TYR A 89 -13.73 10.89 4.57
C TYR A 89 -12.61 11.89 4.23
N PRO A 90 -11.84 12.42 5.16
CA PRO A 90 -11.92 12.31 6.62
C PRO A 90 -12.93 13.28 7.29
N GLY A 91 -13.84 13.90 6.54
CA GLY A 91 -14.93 14.69 7.11
C GLY A 91 -14.71 16.21 7.09
N GLY A 92 -13.73 16.69 6.35
CA GLY A 92 -13.48 18.13 6.18
C GLY A 92 -14.53 18.85 5.32
N SER A 93 -14.39 20.16 5.17
CA SER A 93 -15.29 21.01 4.39
C SER A 93 -14.88 21.15 2.91
N THR A 94 -13.58 20.98 2.61
CA THR A 94 -13.03 21.20 1.26
C THR A 94 -13.19 19.94 0.41
N PRO A 95 -14.00 19.95 -0.66
CA PRO A 95 -14.20 18.79 -1.51
C PRO A 95 -12.97 18.51 -2.37
N ALA A 96 -12.54 17.24 -2.43
CA ALA A 96 -11.46 16.77 -3.27
C ALA A 96 -11.87 15.54 -4.07
N ARG A 97 -11.27 15.36 -5.25
CA ARG A 97 -11.34 14.13 -6.04
C ARG A 97 -10.18 13.23 -5.66
N LEU A 98 -10.48 11.99 -5.31
CA LEU A 98 -9.51 10.93 -5.11
C LEU A 98 -9.36 10.16 -6.42
N VAL A 99 -8.17 10.20 -7.01
CA VAL A 99 -7.82 9.43 -8.22
C VAL A 99 -6.88 8.30 -7.83
N ILE A 100 -7.30 7.07 -8.08
CA ILE A 100 -6.52 5.85 -7.87
C ILE A 100 -6.09 5.35 -9.25
N THR A 101 -4.78 5.35 -9.54
CA THR A 101 -4.21 4.84 -10.77
C THR A 101 -3.55 3.49 -10.49
N LEU A 102 -4.15 2.40 -10.95
CA LEU A 102 -3.68 1.04 -10.74
C LEU A 102 -2.44 0.77 -11.60
N GLN A 103 -1.38 0.25 -10.97
CA GLN A 103 -0.10 -0.09 -11.60
C GLN A 103 0.15 -1.61 -11.60
N ARG A 104 -0.45 -2.32 -10.65
CA ARG A 104 -0.37 -3.79 -10.54
C ARG A 104 -1.71 -4.36 -10.10
N ALA A 105 -2.12 -5.44 -10.76
CA ALA A 105 -3.31 -6.23 -10.45
C ALA A 105 -2.97 -7.72 -10.52
N ASP A 106 -2.31 -8.25 -9.51
CA ASP A 106 -1.88 -9.65 -9.45
C ASP A 106 -2.89 -10.46 -8.63
N LEU A 107 -3.81 -11.13 -9.32
CA LEU A 107 -4.78 -12.03 -8.73
C LEU A 107 -4.34 -13.48 -8.93
N ALA A 108 -3.87 -14.12 -7.87
CA ALA A 108 -3.57 -15.55 -7.90
C ALA A 108 -4.84 -16.36 -8.23
N SER A 109 -4.70 -17.34 -9.11
CA SER A 109 -5.78 -18.27 -9.40
C SER A 109 -6.17 -19.09 -8.17
N ALA A 110 -7.39 -19.64 -8.14
CA ALA A 110 -7.85 -20.49 -7.05
C ALA A 110 -6.90 -21.67 -6.83
N GLN A 111 -6.45 -22.31 -7.91
CA GLN A 111 -5.49 -23.42 -7.85
C GLN A 111 -4.13 -22.98 -7.32
N GLY A 112 -3.59 -21.86 -7.79
CA GLY A 112 -2.32 -21.30 -7.31
C GLY A 112 -2.39 -21.00 -5.80
N ARG A 113 -3.50 -20.49 -5.30
CA ARG A 113 -3.70 -20.25 -3.87
C ARG A 113 -3.83 -21.54 -3.07
N VAL A 114 -4.66 -22.47 -3.52
CA VAL A 114 -4.94 -23.72 -2.80
C VAL A 114 -3.71 -24.61 -2.77
N LEU A 115 -3.08 -24.85 -3.94
CA LEU A 115 -1.99 -25.80 -4.06
C LEU A 115 -0.63 -25.23 -3.64
N MET A 116 -0.37 -23.95 -3.90
CA MET A 116 0.96 -23.33 -3.73
C MET A 116 0.99 -22.19 -2.70
N GLY A 117 -0.16 -21.83 -2.13
CA GLY A 117 -0.24 -20.69 -1.21
C GLY A 117 0.17 -19.37 -1.87
N SER A 118 -0.15 -19.19 -3.17
CA SER A 118 0.24 -18.01 -3.93
C SER A 118 -0.36 -16.73 -3.33
N ASN A 119 0.44 -15.69 -3.27
CA ASN A 119 0.02 -14.38 -2.81
C ASN A 119 -0.70 -13.65 -3.94
N SER A 120 -1.54 -12.69 -3.56
CA SER A 120 -2.14 -11.72 -4.46
C SER A 120 -1.83 -10.32 -3.99
N SER A 121 -1.67 -9.39 -4.91
CA SER A 121 -1.34 -8.00 -4.57
C SER A 121 -1.88 -7.03 -5.60
N ILE A 122 -2.20 -5.83 -5.14
CA ILE A 122 -2.46 -4.67 -5.97
C ILE A 122 -1.54 -3.53 -5.54
N THR A 123 -1.13 -2.70 -6.50
CA THR A 123 -0.33 -1.51 -6.22
C THR A 123 -0.83 -0.39 -7.12
N GLY A 124 -0.88 0.82 -6.58
CA GLY A 124 -1.30 2.00 -7.34
C GLY A 124 -0.79 3.30 -6.75
N THR A 125 -0.85 4.34 -7.56
CA THR A 125 -0.68 5.73 -7.15
C THR A 125 -2.02 6.29 -6.70
N VAL A 126 -2.02 7.11 -5.67
CA VAL A 126 -3.21 7.82 -5.19
C VAL A 126 -2.95 9.32 -5.21
N ARG A 127 -3.82 10.07 -5.88
CA ARG A 127 -3.77 11.53 -5.96
C ARG A 127 -5.05 12.12 -5.36
N LEU A 128 -4.90 13.25 -4.70
CA LEU A 128 -6.00 14.14 -4.35
C LEU A 128 -5.92 15.39 -5.21
N GLU A 129 -7.02 15.71 -5.85
CA GLU A 129 -7.15 16.86 -6.72
C GLU A 129 -8.30 17.75 -6.23
N ASP A 130 -8.13 19.05 -6.37
CA ASP A 130 -9.22 20.00 -6.15
C ASP A 130 -10.32 19.80 -7.20
N VAL A 131 -11.56 19.63 -6.74
CA VAL A 131 -12.69 19.32 -7.62
C VAL A 131 -12.95 20.42 -8.65
N GLY A 132 -12.77 21.69 -8.28
CA GLY A 132 -13.08 22.83 -9.13
C GLY A 132 -12.00 23.12 -10.17
N SER A 133 -10.73 23.04 -9.75
CA SER A 133 -9.59 23.44 -10.61
C SER A 133 -8.80 22.25 -11.19
N GLY A 134 -9.01 21.05 -10.70
CA GLY A 134 -8.19 19.87 -11.04
C GLY A 134 -6.75 19.93 -10.51
N ARG A 135 -6.40 20.94 -9.72
CA ARG A 135 -5.05 21.11 -9.19
C ARG A 135 -4.72 20.00 -8.20
N LEU A 136 -3.52 19.43 -8.33
CA LEU A 136 -3.00 18.45 -7.39
C LEU A 136 -2.85 19.07 -5.99
N ILE A 137 -3.46 18.43 -5.00
CA ILE A 137 -3.37 18.79 -3.57
C ILE A 137 -2.27 17.95 -2.91
N ALA A 138 -2.34 16.63 -3.08
CA ALA A 138 -1.39 15.70 -2.51
C ALA A 138 -1.32 14.41 -3.34
N GLN A 139 -0.19 13.70 -3.24
CA GLN A 139 0.01 12.42 -3.93
C GLN A 139 0.75 11.44 -3.03
N ASN A 140 0.34 10.18 -3.10
CA ASN A 140 1.14 9.04 -2.65
C ASN A 140 1.49 8.19 -3.87
N PRO A 141 2.78 8.10 -4.25
CA PRO A 141 3.18 7.43 -5.48
C PRO A 141 3.03 5.89 -5.40
N ARG A 142 2.87 5.35 -4.19
CA ARG A 142 2.80 3.90 -4.00
C ARG A 142 2.00 3.51 -2.77
N ILE A 143 0.77 3.10 -2.99
CA ILE A 143 -0.05 2.38 -2.01
C ILE A 143 -0.23 0.94 -2.51
N TYR A 144 -0.30 0.01 -1.59
CA TYR A 144 -0.46 -1.40 -1.90
C TYR A 144 -1.58 -2.04 -1.08
N GLY A 145 -2.14 -3.14 -1.60
CA GLY A 145 -2.99 -4.07 -0.88
C GLY A 145 -2.48 -5.48 -1.11
N GLU A 146 -2.45 -6.29 -0.06
CA GLU A 146 -1.96 -7.66 -0.09
C GLU A 146 -2.99 -8.65 0.45
N ASN A 147 -2.99 -9.84 -0.12
CA ASN A 147 -3.64 -11.00 0.47
C ASN A 147 -2.74 -12.23 0.33
N ARG A 148 -2.13 -12.61 1.45
CA ARG A 148 -1.17 -13.71 1.50
C ARG A 148 -1.88 -15.05 1.56
N GLY A 149 -1.40 -16.01 0.76
CA GLY A 149 -1.75 -17.42 0.90
C GLY A 149 -1.07 -18.04 2.13
N VAL A 150 -1.73 -18.99 2.75
CA VAL A 150 -1.15 -19.78 3.84
C VAL A 150 -0.25 -20.86 3.23
N LYS A 151 0.94 -21.06 3.81
CA LYS A 151 1.91 -22.08 3.41
C LYS A 151 2.13 -23.05 4.56
N GLY A 152 2.18 -24.34 4.28
CA GLY A 152 2.54 -25.39 5.24
C GLY A 152 4.04 -25.70 5.19
N GLY A 153 4.63 -26.05 6.35
CA GLY A 153 6.05 -26.40 6.45
C GLY A 153 6.36 -27.89 6.22
N ASP A 154 5.36 -28.75 6.43
CA ASP A 154 5.43 -30.20 6.26
C ASP A 154 4.20 -30.73 5.53
N LEU A 155 4.09 -32.03 5.31
CA LEU A 155 2.96 -32.63 4.58
C LEU A 155 1.62 -32.34 5.27
N GLY A 156 1.55 -32.50 6.60
CA GLY A 156 0.33 -32.22 7.38
C GLY A 156 -0.03 -30.74 7.36
N GLY A 157 0.93 -29.87 7.60
CA GLY A 157 0.77 -28.42 7.50
C GLY A 157 0.37 -27.96 6.10
N HIS A 158 0.87 -28.63 5.04
CA HIS A 158 0.49 -28.33 3.66
C HIS A 158 -1.00 -28.62 3.40
N LEU A 159 -1.51 -29.77 3.84
CA LEU A 159 -2.92 -30.11 3.71
C LEU A 159 -3.83 -29.14 4.46
N VAL A 160 -3.43 -28.72 5.67
CA VAL A 160 -4.15 -27.70 6.44
C VAL A 160 -4.13 -26.36 5.71
N ALA A 161 -2.98 -25.93 5.19
CA ALA A 161 -2.86 -24.71 4.42
C ALA A 161 -3.75 -24.71 3.17
N MET A 162 -3.82 -25.82 2.44
CA MET A 162 -4.72 -26.01 1.29
C MET A 162 -6.19 -25.82 1.69
N ALA A 163 -6.63 -26.45 2.78
CA ALA A 163 -8.01 -26.32 3.27
C ALA A 163 -8.34 -24.86 3.66
N ILE A 164 -7.43 -24.17 4.35
CA ILE A 164 -7.58 -22.76 4.71
C ILE A 164 -7.66 -21.89 3.46
N ASN A 165 -6.75 -22.07 2.51
CA ASN A 165 -6.73 -21.30 1.26
C ASN A 165 -8.00 -21.53 0.44
N ALA A 166 -8.51 -22.76 0.37
CA ALA A 166 -9.78 -23.09 -0.29
C ALA A 166 -10.96 -22.36 0.36
N ALA A 167 -11.03 -22.37 1.69
CA ALA A 167 -12.08 -21.67 2.43
C ALA A 167 -12.01 -20.15 2.27
N MET A 168 -10.78 -19.60 2.16
CA MET A 168 -10.54 -18.16 2.03
C MET A 168 -10.70 -17.63 0.59
N THR A 169 -10.65 -18.49 -0.43
CA THR A 169 -10.66 -18.12 -1.84
C THR A 169 -11.87 -18.74 -2.55
N LYS A 170 -13.06 -18.18 -2.31
CA LYS A 170 -14.29 -18.65 -2.97
C LYS A 170 -14.38 -18.20 -4.43
N SER A 171 -13.88 -17.00 -4.76
CA SER A 171 -13.84 -16.44 -6.12
C SER A 171 -12.70 -15.42 -6.26
N GLN A 172 -12.33 -15.08 -7.48
CA GLN A 172 -11.38 -14.01 -7.76
C GLN A 172 -11.95 -12.63 -7.44
N GLU A 173 -13.25 -12.43 -7.61
CA GLU A 173 -13.97 -11.23 -7.22
C GLU A 173 -13.88 -11.00 -5.70
N GLY A 174 -14.14 -12.04 -4.90
CA GLY A 174 -13.99 -11.97 -3.44
C GLY A 174 -12.54 -11.74 -2.99
N LEU A 175 -11.57 -12.23 -3.76
CA LEU A 175 -10.15 -11.94 -3.53
C LEU A 175 -9.82 -10.47 -3.86
N ALA A 176 -10.32 -9.97 -4.99
CA ALA A 176 -10.14 -8.57 -5.37
C ALA A 176 -10.78 -7.60 -4.35
N GLU A 177 -11.94 -7.94 -3.78
CA GLU A 177 -12.56 -7.14 -2.72
C GLU A 177 -11.69 -7.10 -1.45
N LYS A 178 -11.09 -8.22 -1.04
CA LYS A 178 -10.15 -8.24 0.09
C LYS A 178 -8.92 -7.37 -0.16
N LEU A 179 -8.34 -7.45 -1.37
CA LEU A 179 -7.21 -6.61 -1.78
C LEU A 179 -7.58 -5.14 -1.80
N ALA A 180 -8.75 -4.79 -2.36
CA ALA A 180 -9.27 -3.43 -2.37
C ALA A 180 -9.50 -2.90 -0.95
N THR A 181 -10.01 -3.75 -0.04
CA THR A 181 -10.23 -3.38 1.37
C THR A 181 -8.90 -3.06 2.07
N ASP A 182 -7.87 -3.88 1.86
CA ASP A 182 -6.55 -3.63 2.44
C ASP A 182 -5.90 -2.39 1.83
N PHE A 183 -5.97 -2.21 0.52
CA PHE A 183 -5.51 -1.00 -0.17
C PHE A 183 -6.18 0.27 0.37
N VAL A 184 -7.51 0.27 0.47
CA VAL A 184 -8.31 1.40 0.98
C VAL A 184 -7.99 1.72 2.44
N LYS A 185 -7.68 0.71 3.26
CA LYS A 185 -7.19 0.92 4.63
C LYS A 185 -5.88 1.74 4.65
N HIS A 186 -4.95 1.45 3.73
CA HIS A 186 -3.72 2.23 3.60
C HIS A 186 -3.99 3.65 3.07
N VAL A 187 -4.96 3.82 2.16
CA VAL A 187 -5.43 5.15 1.73
C VAL A 187 -5.99 5.95 2.91
N LYS A 188 -6.85 5.34 3.73
CA LYS A 188 -7.37 5.98 4.96
C LYS A 188 -6.25 6.47 5.87
N THR A 189 -5.25 5.62 6.09
CA THR A 189 -4.08 5.97 6.91
C THR A 189 -3.30 7.14 6.31
N TRP A 190 -3.19 7.21 4.99
CA TRP A 190 -2.54 8.34 4.32
C TRP A 190 -3.37 9.63 4.39
N LEU A 191 -4.69 9.55 4.28
CA LEU A 191 -5.59 10.70 4.36
C LEU A 191 -5.70 11.32 5.77
N THR A 192 -5.34 10.57 6.82
CA THR A 192 -5.33 11.03 8.22
C THR A 192 -3.93 10.97 8.81
N PRO A 193 -3.03 11.84 8.37
CA PRO A 193 -1.72 11.95 8.97
C PRO A 193 -1.84 12.41 10.44
N LYS A 194 -1.25 11.62 11.34
CA LYS A 194 -1.11 11.96 12.77
C LYS A 194 0.16 12.76 13.00
#